data_e2f409d6acbb3659c39416f43c547146
#
_entry.id   e2f409d6acbb3659c39416f43c547146
#
_cell.length_a   1.000
_cell.length_b   1.000
_cell.length_c   1.000
_cell.angle_alpha   90.00
_cell.angle_beta   90.00
_cell.angle_gamma   90.00
#
_symmetry.space_group_name_H-M   'P 1'
#
loop_
_entity.id
_entity.type
_entity.pdbx_description
1 polymer ?
#
loop_
_entity_poly.entity_id
_entity_poly.type
_entity_poly.pdbx_seq_one_letter_code
_entity_poly.pdbx_strand_id
1 'polypeptide(L)'
;MLHRHISQFLEYAKLADFSFRSIQALTTRLNEFEIFLKSQRIRSFKRVGYRHLIDFAADFTHPSIHVTKSRVWALKQLYHFLTLHQIVSENIATGLRYPKIEKTVPQFLTVEEYKRLLGHFSELTDSTMGLRNLIIIMLLGTLGLRTATLTAINIEDVDLACGLLWVKEKGRRQRSMVLPHCICELLDDYLKLRGRKKEPLLLSKRKKRISPRTLQDIFSSAADQLGIDKKLHARLFRHTAATQLNKVAGIEITQQVLGHSRRANTRKYAHLNPDQYAGYMKQHPFMRKEAS
;
A
#
# COMPACT_ATOMS: atom_id res chain seq x y z
N MET A 1 14.01 -30.32 -13.58
CA MET A 1 13.76 -30.55 -12.13
C MET A 1 13.53 -29.27 -11.36
N LEU A 2 14.47 -28.28 -11.39
CA LEU A 2 14.31 -27.02 -10.62
C LEU A 2 13.00 -26.33 -10.91
N HIS A 3 12.72 -26.01 -12.19
CA HIS A 3 11.51 -25.35 -12.62
C HIS A 3 10.22 -26.03 -12.13
N ARG A 4 10.15 -27.37 -12.20
CA ARG A 4 9.00 -28.15 -11.72
C ARG A 4 8.70 -27.88 -10.25
N HIS A 5 9.74 -27.93 -9.37
CA HIS A 5 9.55 -27.72 -7.94
C HIS A 5 9.22 -26.25 -7.60
N ILE A 6 9.79 -25.29 -8.35
CA ILE A 6 9.41 -23.86 -8.22
C ILE A 6 7.93 -23.66 -8.58
N SER A 7 7.47 -24.25 -9.70
CA SER A 7 6.08 -24.18 -10.09
C SER A 7 5.13 -24.82 -9.07
N GLN A 8 5.49 -25.99 -8.54
CA GLN A 8 4.73 -26.65 -7.48
C GLN A 8 4.64 -25.78 -6.21
N PHE A 9 5.75 -25.12 -5.83
CA PHE A 9 5.73 -24.18 -4.72
C PHE A 9 4.85 -22.96 -4.99
N LEU A 10 4.88 -22.40 -6.20
CA LEU A 10 4.04 -21.24 -6.53
C LEU A 10 2.54 -21.60 -6.53
N GLU A 11 2.17 -22.80 -6.95
CA GLU A 11 0.80 -23.31 -6.82
C GLU A 11 0.42 -23.49 -5.33
N TYR A 12 1.30 -24.08 -4.54
CA TYR A 12 1.09 -24.15 -3.08
C TYR A 12 0.92 -22.76 -2.45
N ALA A 13 1.72 -21.78 -2.85
CA ALA A 13 1.61 -20.41 -2.33
C ALA A 13 0.27 -19.75 -2.69
N LYS A 14 -0.32 -20.08 -3.84
CA LYS A 14 -1.68 -19.64 -4.21
C LYS A 14 -2.74 -20.29 -3.29
N LEU A 15 -2.64 -21.59 -3.06
CA LEU A 15 -3.54 -22.32 -2.15
C LEU A 15 -3.42 -21.83 -0.70
N ALA A 16 -2.22 -21.46 -0.27
CA ALA A 16 -1.93 -20.91 1.05
C ALA A 16 -2.33 -19.41 1.20
N ASP A 17 -3.13 -18.88 0.28
CA ASP A 17 -3.68 -17.50 0.28
C ASP A 17 -2.60 -16.40 0.34
N PHE A 18 -1.45 -16.64 -0.31
CA PHE A 18 -0.45 -15.58 -0.46
C PHE A 18 -1.00 -14.50 -1.37
N SER A 19 -0.82 -13.23 -0.99
CA SER A 19 -1.30 -12.12 -1.80
C SER A 19 -0.71 -12.15 -3.22
N PHE A 20 -1.46 -11.65 -4.21
CA PHE A 20 -0.99 -11.54 -5.61
C PHE A 20 0.41 -10.91 -5.71
N ARG A 21 0.67 -9.84 -4.97
CA ARG A 21 2.01 -9.19 -4.93
C ARG A 21 3.09 -10.09 -4.34
N SER A 22 2.75 -10.89 -3.33
CA SER A 22 3.69 -11.86 -2.75
C SER A 22 4.04 -12.95 -3.76
N ILE A 23 3.04 -13.48 -4.47
CA ILE A 23 3.24 -14.47 -5.53
C ILE A 23 4.09 -13.89 -6.66
N GLN A 24 3.81 -12.68 -7.10
CA GLN A 24 4.60 -11.99 -8.13
C GLN A 24 6.08 -11.81 -7.70
N ALA A 25 6.31 -11.40 -6.44
CA ALA A 25 7.65 -11.27 -5.90
C ALA A 25 8.37 -12.62 -5.82
N LEU A 26 7.68 -13.68 -5.35
CA LEU A 26 8.22 -15.05 -5.34
C LEU A 26 8.59 -15.50 -6.73
N THR A 27 7.69 -15.36 -7.70
CA THR A 27 7.93 -15.75 -9.09
C THR A 27 9.18 -15.07 -9.65
N THR A 28 9.30 -13.75 -9.48
CA THR A 28 10.46 -13.00 -9.95
C THR A 28 11.75 -13.50 -9.29
N ARG A 29 11.78 -13.60 -7.94
CA ARG A 29 12.99 -13.99 -7.22
C ARG A 29 13.38 -15.46 -7.45
N LEU A 30 12.43 -16.35 -7.60
CA LEU A 30 12.70 -17.77 -7.85
C LEU A 30 13.10 -18.05 -9.30
N ASN A 31 12.61 -17.28 -10.27
CA ASN A 31 13.12 -17.32 -11.64
C ASN A 31 14.59 -16.85 -11.69
N GLU A 32 14.94 -15.77 -10.99
CA GLU A 32 16.33 -15.33 -10.86
C GLU A 32 17.20 -16.43 -10.22
N PHE A 33 16.69 -17.11 -9.19
CA PHE A 33 17.40 -18.20 -8.53
C PHE A 33 17.59 -19.41 -9.45
N GLU A 34 16.60 -19.76 -10.26
CA GLU A 34 16.72 -20.82 -11.27
C GLU A 34 17.81 -20.48 -12.30
N ILE A 35 17.86 -19.24 -12.78
CA ILE A 35 18.90 -18.75 -13.70
C ILE A 35 20.27 -18.85 -13.05
N PHE A 36 20.42 -18.39 -11.80
CA PHE A 36 21.66 -18.48 -11.02
C PHE A 36 22.13 -19.94 -10.87
N LEU A 37 21.24 -20.85 -10.47
CA LEU A 37 21.62 -22.26 -10.32
C LEU A 37 22.04 -22.89 -11.64
N LYS A 38 21.39 -22.56 -12.75
CA LYS A 38 21.77 -23.02 -14.08
C LYS A 38 23.16 -22.52 -14.49
N SER A 39 23.52 -21.28 -14.19
CA SER A 39 24.85 -20.73 -14.46
C SER A 39 25.94 -21.47 -13.65
N GLN A 40 25.60 -21.93 -12.46
CA GLN A 40 26.47 -22.79 -11.63
C GLN A 40 26.42 -24.28 -11.99
N ARG A 41 25.76 -24.65 -13.12
CA ARG A 41 25.56 -26.03 -13.58
C ARG A 41 24.81 -26.92 -12.57
N ILE A 42 24.05 -26.34 -11.65
CA ILE A 42 23.25 -27.06 -10.65
C ILE A 42 21.85 -27.30 -11.22
N ARG A 43 21.45 -28.55 -11.33
CA ARG A 43 20.15 -28.97 -11.89
C ARG A 43 19.18 -29.58 -10.86
N SER A 44 19.59 -29.66 -9.59
CA SER A 44 18.76 -30.24 -8.52
C SER A 44 18.98 -29.47 -7.20
N PHE A 45 17.89 -29.25 -6.45
CA PHE A 45 17.95 -28.62 -5.12
C PHE A 45 18.75 -29.42 -4.10
N LYS A 46 18.88 -30.75 -4.27
CA LYS A 46 19.72 -31.61 -3.43
C LYS A 46 21.23 -31.28 -3.51
N ARG A 47 21.66 -30.61 -4.59
CA ARG A 47 23.04 -30.18 -4.80
C ARG A 47 23.33 -28.74 -4.40
N VAL A 48 22.31 -28.03 -3.94
CA VAL A 48 22.46 -26.64 -3.50
C VAL A 48 22.97 -26.64 -2.06
N GLY A 49 24.13 -26.04 -1.83
CA GLY A 49 24.63 -25.80 -0.48
C GLY A 49 24.35 -24.40 0.02
N TYR A 50 24.52 -24.16 1.32
CA TYR A 50 24.28 -22.88 1.96
C TYR A 50 25.02 -21.70 1.27
N ARG A 51 26.24 -21.94 0.80
CA ARG A 51 27.05 -20.96 0.06
C ARG A 51 26.32 -20.42 -1.17
N HIS A 52 25.71 -21.30 -1.96
CA HIS A 52 24.96 -20.89 -3.15
C HIS A 52 23.78 -19.96 -2.80
N LEU A 53 23.15 -20.14 -1.62
CA LEU A 53 22.07 -19.24 -1.17
C LEU A 53 22.59 -17.85 -0.84
N ILE A 54 23.77 -17.75 -0.22
CA ILE A 54 24.44 -16.48 0.10
C ILE A 54 24.84 -15.77 -1.20
N ASP A 55 25.54 -16.47 -2.09
CA ASP A 55 26.05 -15.92 -3.36
C ASP A 55 24.88 -15.40 -4.23
N PHE A 56 23.77 -16.15 -4.29
CA PHE A 56 22.57 -15.66 -4.98
C PHE A 56 21.96 -14.44 -4.27
N ALA A 57 21.84 -14.48 -2.96
CA ALA A 57 21.14 -13.42 -2.24
C ALA A 57 21.90 -12.09 -2.28
N ALA A 58 23.25 -12.12 -2.17
CA ALA A 58 24.08 -10.94 -2.02
C ALA A 58 24.80 -10.53 -3.32
N ASP A 59 25.40 -11.50 -4.02
CA ASP A 59 26.39 -11.21 -5.06
C ASP A 59 25.84 -11.33 -6.49
N PHE A 60 24.81 -12.15 -6.70
CA PHE A 60 24.21 -12.31 -8.01
C PHE A 60 23.57 -10.99 -8.49
N THR A 61 24.13 -10.39 -9.54
CA THR A 61 23.68 -9.12 -10.13
C THR A 61 23.76 -7.89 -9.20
N HIS A 62 24.60 -7.91 -8.16
CA HIS A 62 24.81 -6.80 -7.20
C HIS A 62 23.47 -6.13 -6.76
N PRO A 63 22.59 -6.86 -6.11
CA PRO A 63 21.23 -6.39 -5.84
C PRO A 63 21.23 -5.27 -4.79
N SER A 64 20.21 -4.39 -4.87
CA SER A 64 19.95 -3.47 -3.76
C SER A 64 19.57 -4.25 -2.49
N ILE A 65 19.77 -3.64 -1.32
CA ILE A 65 19.43 -4.24 -0.01
C ILE A 65 17.98 -4.73 0.09
N HIS A 66 17.06 -4.07 -0.62
CA HIS A 66 15.65 -4.49 -0.69
C HIS A 66 15.46 -5.74 -1.54
N VAL A 67 16.21 -5.87 -2.63
CA VAL A 67 16.24 -7.07 -3.48
C VAL A 67 16.84 -8.22 -2.70
N THR A 68 17.99 -8.03 -2.03
CA THR A 68 18.59 -9.03 -1.13
C THR A 68 17.59 -9.52 -0.10
N LYS A 69 16.87 -8.60 0.57
CA LYS A 69 15.83 -8.98 1.54
C LYS A 69 14.71 -9.80 0.90
N SER A 70 14.28 -9.44 -0.30
CA SER A 70 13.26 -10.17 -1.05
C SER A 70 13.73 -11.56 -1.49
N ARG A 71 15.00 -11.70 -1.90
CA ARG A 71 15.63 -12.98 -2.24
C ARG A 71 15.71 -13.90 -1.02
N VAL A 72 16.21 -13.39 0.11
CA VAL A 72 16.26 -14.16 1.37
C VAL A 72 14.87 -14.66 1.77
N TRP A 73 13.85 -13.79 1.64
CA TRP A 73 12.49 -14.19 1.93
C TRP A 73 12.00 -15.30 0.98
N ALA A 74 12.22 -15.16 -0.31
CA ALA A 74 11.82 -16.17 -1.29
C ALA A 74 12.50 -17.52 -1.08
N LEU A 75 13.82 -17.51 -0.80
CA LEU A 75 14.57 -18.72 -0.47
C LEU A 75 14.04 -19.41 0.79
N LYS A 76 13.75 -18.66 1.86
CA LYS A 76 13.17 -19.23 3.09
C LYS A 76 11.81 -19.89 2.83
N GLN A 77 10.95 -19.27 2.03
CA GLN A 77 9.65 -19.85 1.68
C GLN A 77 9.81 -21.10 0.82
N LEU A 78 10.67 -21.05 -0.20
CA LEU A 78 10.92 -22.19 -1.07
C LEU A 78 11.51 -23.38 -0.29
N TYR A 79 12.57 -23.16 0.50
CA TYR A 79 13.22 -24.27 1.24
C TYR A 79 12.34 -24.85 2.34
N HIS A 80 11.49 -24.05 2.96
CA HIS A 80 10.45 -24.58 3.85
C HIS A 80 9.53 -25.56 3.11
N PHE A 81 9.05 -25.18 1.92
CA PHE A 81 8.23 -26.05 1.06
C PHE A 81 9.01 -27.32 0.64
N LEU A 82 10.24 -27.17 0.16
CA LEU A 82 11.06 -28.30 -0.32
C LEU A 82 11.32 -29.33 0.79
N THR A 83 11.55 -28.88 2.03
CA THR A 83 11.74 -29.74 3.18
C THR A 83 10.44 -30.42 3.59
N LEU A 84 9.32 -29.68 3.64
CA LEU A 84 8.02 -30.22 3.96
C LEU A 84 7.61 -31.36 3.01
N HIS A 85 7.97 -31.22 1.72
CA HIS A 85 7.69 -32.22 0.69
C HIS A 85 8.83 -33.25 0.50
N GLN A 86 9.79 -33.31 1.42
CA GLN A 86 10.92 -34.26 1.40
C GLN A 86 11.74 -34.24 0.10
N ILE A 87 11.73 -33.10 -0.63
CA ILE A 87 12.56 -32.91 -1.84
C ILE A 87 14.03 -32.70 -1.44
N VAL A 88 14.25 -32.06 -0.30
CA VAL A 88 15.56 -31.92 0.38
C VAL A 88 15.44 -32.46 1.81
N SER A 89 16.57 -32.93 2.37
CA SER A 89 16.59 -33.50 3.71
C SER A 89 16.50 -32.47 4.82
N GLU A 90 17.01 -31.25 4.58
CA GLU A 90 17.03 -30.17 5.56
C GLU A 90 16.77 -28.81 4.95
N ASN A 91 16.31 -27.86 5.78
CA ASN A 91 16.06 -26.49 5.37
C ASN A 91 17.34 -25.64 5.56
N ILE A 92 18.23 -25.67 4.57
CA ILE A 92 19.48 -24.89 4.60
C ILE A 92 19.24 -23.36 4.59
N ALA A 93 18.05 -22.87 4.22
CA ALA A 93 17.74 -21.44 4.23
C ALA A 93 17.41 -20.90 5.63
N THR A 94 17.26 -21.74 6.64
CA THR A 94 16.96 -21.33 8.03
C THR A 94 18.00 -20.35 8.56
N GLY A 95 19.29 -20.61 8.30
CA GLY A 95 20.42 -19.78 8.73
C GLY A 95 20.55 -18.44 8.02
N LEU A 96 19.85 -18.19 6.91
CA LEU A 96 19.92 -16.92 6.21
C LEU A 96 19.39 -15.80 7.10
N ARG A 97 20.14 -14.71 7.25
CA ARG A 97 19.72 -13.52 7.98
C ARG A 97 19.19 -12.46 6.99
N TYR A 98 18.12 -11.79 7.40
CA TYR A 98 17.66 -10.63 6.64
C TYR A 98 18.68 -9.49 6.78
N PRO A 99 18.98 -8.77 5.69
CA PRO A 99 19.84 -7.61 5.77
C PRO A 99 19.18 -6.53 6.64
N LYS A 100 20.00 -5.82 7.42
CA LYS A 100 19.54 -4.66 8.20
C LYS A 100 19.33 -3.52 7.24
N ILE A 101 18.10 -3.01 7.18
CA ILE A 101 17.74 -1.82 6.42
C ILE A 101 17.75 -0.64 7.38
N GLU A 102 18.52 0.38 7.08
CA GLU A 102 18.49 1.62 7.84
C GLU A 102 17.09 2.24 7.81
N LYS A 103 16.64 2.64 8.97
CA LYS A 103 15.35 3.33 9.10
C LYS A 103 15.57 4.81 8.80
N THR A 104 15.28 5.22 7.58
CA THR A 104 15.23 6.64 7.26
C THR A 104 14.01 7.30 7.90
N VAL A 105 14.16 8.56 8.34
CA VAL A 105 13.02 9.35 8.81
C VAL A 105 12.03 9.51 7.65
N PRO A 106 10.75 9.11 7.82
CA PRO A 106 9.78 9.24 6.77
C PRO A 106 9.60 10.71 6.35
N GLN A 107 9.72 10.99 5.06
CA GLN A 107 9.34 12.29 4.53
C GLN A 107 7.81 12.47 4.63
N PHE A 108 7.39 13.71 4.81
CA PHE A 108 5.99 14.12 4.77
C PHE A 108 5.88 15.52 4.14
N LEU A 109 4.68 15.90 3.71
CA LEU A 109 4.41 17.23 3.18
C LEU A 109 4.23 18.22 4.34
N THR A 110 4.74 19.42 4.19
CA THR A 110 4.37 20.52 5.08
C THR A 110 2.90 20.89 4.87
N VAL A 111 2.34 21.67 5.78
CA VAL A 111 0.96 22.16 5.64
C VAL A 111 0.85 23.04 4.37
N GLU A 112 1.84 23.88 4.13
CA GLU A 112 1.93 24.77 2.98
C GLU A 112 2.00 24.00 1.66
N GLU A 113 2.87 22.99 1.57
CA GLU A 113 2.97 22.11 0.39
C GLU A 113 1.63 21.40 0.11
N TYR A 114 0.96 20.94 1.16
CA TYR A 114 -0.33 20.28 1.01
C TYR A 114 -1.44 21.27 0.62
N LYS A 115 -1.45 22.47 1.18
CA LYS A 115 -2.38 23.56 0.78
C LYS A 115 -2.18 23.95 -0.69
N ARG A 116 -0.93 24.06 -1.17
CA ARG A 116 -0.63 24.32 -2.58
C ARG A 116 -1.18 23.22 -3.50
N LEU A 117 -1.06 21.96 -3.10
CA LEU A 117 -1.66 20.83 -3.82
C LEU A 117 -3.19 20.93 -3.85
N LEU A 118 -3.83 21.23 -2.71
CA LEU A 118 -5.28 21.42 -2.65
C LEU A 118 -5.73 22.56 -3.55
N GLY A 119 -5.07 23.72 -3.49
CA GLY A 119 -5.37 24.88 -4.34
C GLY A 119 -5.30 24.53 -5.82
N HIS A 120 -4.21 23.91 -6.25
CA HIS A 120 -4.02 23.47 -7.64
C HIS A 120 -5.17 22.55 -8.13
N PHE A 121 -5.58 21.57 -7.34
CA PHE A 121 -6.66 20.67 -7.74
C PHE A 121 -8.05 21.32 -7.60
N SER A 122 -8.22 22.30 -6.71
CA SER A 122 -9.48 23.04 -6.57
C SER A 122 -9.78 23.91 -7.79
N GLU A 123 -8.76 24.44 -8.45
CA GLU A 123 -8.90 25.20 -9.69
C GLU A 123 -9.33 24.35 -10.90
N LEU A 124 -9.25 23.02 -10.80
CA LEU A 124 -9.53 22.07 -11.89
C LEU A 124 -10.90 21.39 -11.74
N THR A 125 -11.75 21.84 -10.84
CA THR A 125 -13.00 21.14 -10.46
C THR A 125 -14.14 21.25 -11.47
N ASP A 126 -14.01 22.03 -12.51
CA ASP A 126 -15.01 22.15 -13.59
C ASP A 126 -15.20 20.86 -14.39
N SER A 127 -14.30 19.90 -14.19
CA SER A 127 -14.36 18.61 -14.86
C SER A 127 -14.51 17.46 -13.86
N THR A 128 -15.21 16.40 -14.28
CA THR A 128 -15.29 15.15 -13.51
C THR A 128 -13.90 14.60 -13.12
N MET A 129 -12.88 14.79 -13.97
CA MET A 129 -11.53 14.35 -13.69
C MET A 129 -10.84 15.22 -12.66
N GLY A 130 -11.05 16.51 -12.68
CA GLY A 130 -10.53 17.45 -11.70
C GLY A 130 -11.12 17.20 -10.31
N LEU A 131 -12.45 17.11 -10.20
CA LEU A 131 -13.13 16.72 -8.95
C LEU A 131 -12.61 15.40 -8.40
N ARG A 132 -12.50 14.38 -9.25
CA ARG A 132 -11.90 13.09 -8.85
C ARG A 132 -10.51 13.27 -8.28
N ASN A 133 -9.64 14.06 -8.92
CA ASN A 133 -8.26 14.24 -8.48
C ASN A 133 -8.21 14.98 -7.14
N LEU A 134 -9.02 16.00 -6.95
CA LEU A 134 -9.14 16.70 -5.66
C LEU A 134 -9.58 15.73 -4.55
N ILE A 135 -10.63 14.93 -4.79
CA ILE A 135 -11.09 13.89 -3.86
C ILE A 135 -9.97 12.90 -3.51
N ILE A 136 -9.19 12.47 -4.49
CA ILE A 136 -8.04 11.57 -4.26
C ILE A 136 -7.04 12.21 -3.29
N ILE A 137 -6.65 13.46 -3.52
CA ILE A 137 -5.71 14.18 -2.66
C ILE A 137 -6.27 14.35 -1.25
N MET A 138 -7.54 14.70 -1.13
CA MET A 138 -8.19 14.87 0.17
C MET A 138 -8.30 13.54 0.93
N LEU A 139 -8.75 12.47 0.30
CA LEU A 139 -8.84 11.15 0.93
C LEU A 139 -7.47 10.64 1.39
N LEU A 140 -6.42 10.85 0.59
CA LEU A 140 -5.07 10.43 0.95
C LEU A 140 -4.46 11.30 2.07
N GLY A 141 -4.62 12.61 1.99
CA GLY A 141 -4.02 13.55 2.94
C GLY A 141 -4.74 13.59 4.29
N THR A 142 -6.05 13.32 4.31
CA THR A 142 -6.86 13.34 5.54
C THR A 142 -6.96 11.96 6.17
N LEU A 143 -7.38 10.94 5.39
CA LEU A 143 -7.62 9.60 5.91
C LEU A 143 -6.38 8.69 5.83
N GLY A 144 -5.35 9.11 5.12
CA GLY A 144 -4.11 8.34 4.99
C GLY A 144 -4.31 6.97 4.34
N LEU A 145 -5.21 6.84 3.37
CA LEU A 145 -5.53 5.57 2.72
C LEU A 145 -4.32 4.96 2.02
N ARG A 146 -4.22 3.62 2.02
CA ARG A 146 -3.25 2.91 1.18
C ARG A 146 -3.69 2.97 -0.29
N THR A 147 -2.74 2.97 -1.23
CA THR A 147 -3.04 2.94 -2.68
C THR A 147 -4.05 1.85 -3.02
N ALA A 148 -3.82 0.63 -2.55
CA ALA A 148 -4.72 -0.49 -2.83
C ALA A 148 -6.12 -0.31 -2.23
N THR A 149 -6.22 0.28 -1.04
CA THR A 149 -7.49 0.60 -0.40
C THR A 149 -8.23 1.67 -1.21
N LEU A 150 -7.58 2.79 -1.53
CA LEU A 150 -8.18 3.88 -2.31
C LEU A 150 -8.71 3.41 -3.67
N THR A 151 -7.89 2.64 -4.41
CA THR A 151 -8.30 2.16 -5.75
C THR A 151 -9.37 1.09 -5.70
N ALA A 152 -9.58 0.42 -4.56
CA ALA A 152 -10.57 -0.63 -4.40
C ALA A 152 -11.96 -0.12 -4.00
N ILE A 153 -12.10 1.13 -3.55
CA ILE A 153 -13.37 1.70 -3.08
C ILE A 153 -14.41 1.65 -4.20
N ASN A 154 -15.60 1.18 -3.85
CA ASN A 154 -16.79 1.22 -4.67
C ASN A 154 -17.76 2.32 -4.18
N ILE A 155 -18.77 2.66 -4.97
CA ILE A 155 -19.80 3.62 -4.55
C ILE A 155 -20.55 3.10 -3.33
N GLU A 156 -20.84 1.80 -3.28
CA GLU A 156 -21.53 1.13 -2.17
C GLU A 156 -20.76 1.19 -0.84
N ASP A 157 -19.45 1.44 -0.88
CA ASP A 157 -18.62 1.58 0.31
C ASP A 157 -18.73 2.99 0.94
N VAL A 158 -19.48 3.92 0.30
CA VAL A 158 -19.64 5.32 0.74
C VAL A 158 -21.08 5.57 1.17
N ASP A 159 -21.25 5.96 2.42
CA ASP A 159 -22.51 6.45 2.96
C ASP A 159 -22.40 7.97 3.18
N LEU A 160 -22.91 8.74 2.21
CA LEU A 160 -22.87 10.21 2.27
C LEU A 160 -23.81 10.78 3.32
N ALA A 161 -24.92 10.08 3.63
CA ALA A 161 -25.87 10.53 4.62
C ALA A 161 -25.31 10.47 6.04
N CYS A 162 -24.60 9.36 6.34
CA CYS A 162 -23.91 9.16 7.62
C CYS A 162 -22.49 9.71 7.65
N GLY A 163 -21.95 10.16 6.50
CA GLY A 163 -20.56 10.60 6.39
C GLY A 163 -19.56 9.47 6.68
N LEU A 164 -19.83 8.27 6.20
CA LEU A 164 -19.00 7.09 6.46
C LEU A 164 -18.41 6.51 5.17
N LEU A 165 -17.17 6.02 5.31
CA LEU A 165 -16.48 5.25 4.27
C LEU A 165 -16.09 3.91 4.83
N TRP A 166 -16.57 2.83 4.22
CA TRP A 166 -16.18 1.46 4.53
C TRP A 166 -14.97 1.06 3.70
N VAL A 167 -13.91 0.59 4.34
CA VAL A 167 -12.68 0.18 3.65
C VAL A 167 -12.31 -1.25 3.99
N LYS A 168 -11.91 -2.01 2.94
CA LYS A 168 -11.37 -3.36 3.07
C LYS A 168 -9.84 -3.27 3.16
N GLU A 169 -9.27 -3.82 4.21
CA GLU A 169 -7.84 -3.86 4.42
C GLU A 169 -7.25 -5.26 4.18
N LYS A 170 -5.90 -5.35 4.20
CA LYS A 170 -5.21 -6.62 4.08
C LYS A 170 -5.70 -7.62 5.15
N GLY A 171 -6.01 -8.85 4.73
CA GLY A 171 -6.54 -9.92 5.62
C GLY A 171 -8.06 -9.87 5.77
N ARG A 172 -8.80 -9.34 4.78
CA ARG A 172 -10.28 -9.30 4.73
C ARG A 172 -10.93 -8.51 5.88
N ARG A 173 -10.15 -7.68 6.58
CA ARG A 173 -10.70 -6.82 7.64
C ARG A 173 -11.40 -5.63 7.01
N GLN A 174 -12.60 -5.34 7.51
CA GLN A 174 -13.33 -4.13 7.16
C GLN A 174 -13.29 -3.15 8.34
N ARG A 175 -13.27 -1.87 8.03
CA ARG A 175 -13.49 -0.80 9.01
C ARG A 175 -14.19 0.38 8.39
N SER A 176 -14.92 1.10 9.20
CA SER A 176 -15.49 2.39 8.84
C SER A 176 -14.51 3.51 9.14
N MET A 177 -14.60 4.58 8.36
CA MET A 177 -13.88 5.83 8.56
C MET A 177 -14.87 6.98 8.43
N VAL A 178 -14.73 8.00 9.27
CA VAL A 178 -15.53 9.22 9.16
C VAL A 178 -15.00 10.07 8.01
N LEU A 179 -15.89 10.46 7.12
CA LEU A 179 -15.63 11.43 6.07
C LEU A 179 -15.94 12.84 6.58
N PRO A 180 -15.00 13.79 6.52
CA PRO A 180 -15.30 15.21 6.73
C PRO A 180 -16.39 15.69 5.76
N HIS A 181 -17.25 16.59 6.24
CA HIS A 181 -18.41 17.08 5.47
C HIS A 181 -18.00 17.61 4.08
N CYS A 182 -16.94 18.40 3.99
CA CYS A 182 -16.43 18.91 2.72
C CYS A 182 -16.04 17.81 1.71
N ILE A 183 -15.62 16.64 2.17
CA ILE A 183 -15.35 15.49 1.29
C ILE A 183 -16.66 14.85 0.85
N CYS A 184 -17.68 14.81 1.72
CA CYS A 184 -19.00 14.29 1.35
C CYS A 184 -19.64 15.16 0.27
N GLU A 185 -19.57 16.48 0.38
CA GLU A 185 -20.06 17.43 -0.64
C GLU A 185 -19.38 17.21 -1.99
N LEU A 186 -18.04 17.17 -2.00
CA LEU A 186 -17.26 16.91 -3.22
C LEU A 186 -17.57 15.54 -3.85
N LEU A 187 -17.76 14.52 -3.02
CA LEU A 187 -18.14 13.19 -3.48
C LEU A 187 -19.56 13.21 -4.10
N ASP A 188 -20.50 13.92 -3.51
CA ASP A 188 -21.86 14.05 -4.05
C ASP A 188 -21.83 14.74 -5.41
N ASP A 189 -21.12 15.84 -5.55
CA ASP A 189 -20.96 16.56 -6.81
C ASP A 189 -20.24 15.71 -7.87
N TYR A 190 -19.19 15.00 -7.48
CA TYR A 190 -18.53 14.07 -8.36
C TYR A 190 -19.46 12.95 -8.84
N LEU A 191 -20.29 12.40 -7.95
CA LEU A 191 -21.24 11.34 -8.28
C LEU A 191 -22.40 11.84 -9.15
N LYS A 192 -22.83 13.09 -8.99
CA LYS A 192 -23.80 13.73 -9.89
C LYS A 192 -23.25 13.80 -11.33
N LEU A 193 -22.01 14.24 -11.49
CA LEU A 193 -21.37 14.39 -12.81
C LEU A 193 -21.02 13.03 -13.47
N ARG A 194 -20.54 12.05 -12.71
CA ARG A 194 -20.14 10.76 -13.27
C ARG A 194 -21.26 9.73 -13.40
N GLY A 195 -22.37 9.93 -12.69
CA GLY A 195 -23.48 8.99 -12.54
C GLY A 195 -23.25 7.98 -11.39
N ARG A 196 -24.35 7.51 -10.78
CA ARG A 196 -24.39 6.65 -9.58
C ARG A 196 -24.51 5.15 -9.90
N LYS A 197 -23.94 4.66 -11.01
CA LYS A 197 -23.94 3.22 -11.29
C LYS A 197 -23.10 2.47 -10.26
N LYS A 198 -23.45 1.20 -9.97
CA LYS A 198 -22.67 0.29 -9.10
C LYS A 198 -21.35 -0.05 -9.76
N GLU A 199 -20.36 0.78 -9.54
CA GLU A 199 -19.04 0.70 -10.16
C GLU A 199 -17.98 1.23 -9.18
N PRO A 200 -16.67 1.07 -9.49
CA PRO A 200 -15.62 1.67 -8.69
C PRO A 200 -15.89 3.15 -8.43
N LEU A 201 -15.68 3.64 -7.22
CA LEU A 201 -15.85 5.05 -6.87
C LEU A 201 -15.04 5.94 -7.78
N LEU A 202 -13.76 5.65 -7.95
CA LEU A 202 -12.84 6.49 -8.73
C LEU A 202 -12.59 5.87 -10.11
N LEU A 203 -12.97 6.62 -11.16
CA LEU A 203 -12.84 6.19 -12.54
C LEU A 203 -11.61 6.79 -13.23
N SER A 204 -10.99 6.03 -14.09
CA SER A 204 -10.01 6.50 -15.07
C SER A 204 -10.68 7.23 -16.24
N LYS A 205 -9.90 7.90 -17.11
CA LYS A 205 -10.39 8.48 -18.36
C LYS A 205 -11.16 7.47 -19.23
N ARG A 206 -10.81 6.17 -19.12
CA ARG A 206 -11.46 5.06 -19.87
C ARG A 206 -12.69 4.49 -19.16
N LYS A 207 -13.25 5.20 -18.17
CA LYS A 207 -14.40 4.77 -17.34
C LYS A 207 -14.21 3.40 -16.66
N LYS A 208 -12.96 3.00 -16.41
CA LYS A 208 -12.61 1.81 -15.64
C LYS A 208 -12.07 2.22 -14.27
N ARG A 209 -11.95 1.28 -13.34
CA ARG A 209 -11.31 1.49 -12.03
C ARG A 209 -9.95 2.18 -12.19
N ILE A 210 -9.69 3.21 -11.39
CA ILE A 210 -8.41 3.91 -11.41
C ILE A 210 -7.27 2.96 -11.02
N SER A 211 -6.17 3.03 -11.76
CA SER A 211 -5.00 2.19 -11.49
C SER A 211 -3.98 2.90 -10.58
N PRO A 212 -3.13 2.15 -9.86
CA PRO A 212 -2.01 2.74 -9.14
C PRO A 212 -1.06 3.57 -10.03
N ARG A 213 -0.93 3.20 -11.29
CA ARG A 213 -0.13 3.94 -12.28
C ARG A 213 -0.74 5.31 -12.56
N THR A 214 -2.05 5.36 -12.80
CA THR A 214 -2.76 6.64 -13.01
C THR A 214 -2.62 7.58 -11.81
N LEU A 215 -2.66 7.03 -10.58
CA LEU A 215 -2.41 7.86 -9.38
C LEU A 215 -0.99 8.45 -9.40
N GLN A 216 0.00 7.65 -9.79
CA GLN A 216 1.37 8.11 -9.87
C GLN A 216 1.55 9.19 -10.92
N ASP A 217 0.90 9.06 -12.07
CA ASP A 217 0.93 10.06 -13.15
C ASP A 217 0.30 11.38 -12.68
N ILE A 218 -0.84 11.33 -11.96
CA ILE A 218 -1.47 12.52 -11.34
C ILE A 218 -0.51 13.21 -10.36
N PHE A 219 0.15 12.43 -9.49
CA PHE A 219 1.06 12.97 -8.49
C PHE A 219 2.32 13.56 -9.11
N SER A 220 2.92 12.89 -10.10
CA SER A 220 4.11 13.41 -10.78
C SER A 220 3.80 14.72 -11.49
N SER A 221 2.71 14.77 -12.25
CA SER A 221 2.29 16.00 -12.95
C SER A 221 2.08 17.16 -11.98
N ALA A 222 1.42 16.92 -10.84
CA ALA A 222 1.20 17.97 -9.84
C ALA A 222 2.50 18.42 -9.16
N ALA A 223 3.43 17.49 -8.88
CA ALA A 223 4.73 17.82 -8.30
C ALA A 223 5.53 18.73 -9.24
N ASP A 224 5.58 18.35 -10.53
CA ASP A 224 6.30 19.10 -11.57
C ASP A 224 5.73 20.51 -11.73
N GLN A 225 4.40 20.64 -11.80
CA GLN A 225 3.72 21.95 -11.99
C GLN A 225 3.86 22.87 -10.78
N LEU A 226 3.95 22.30 -9.58
CA LEU A 226 4.07 23.08 -8.34
C LEU A 226 5.51 23.25 -7.85
N GLY A 227 6.50 22.68 -8.54
CA GLY A 227 7.90 22.71 -8.11
C GLY A 227 8.08 22.07 -6.73
N ILE A 228 7.42 20.91 -6.48
CA ILE A 228 7.57 20.18 -5.23
C ILE A 228 8.66 19.12 -5.43
N ASP A 229 9.83 19.30 -4.82
CA ASP A 229 10.98 18.39 -4.95
C ASP A 229 10.74 16.99 -4.38
N LYS A 230 9.73 16.85 -3.52
CA LYS A 230 9.40 15.56 -2.92
C LYS A 230 8.65 14.67 -3.91
N LYS A 231 9.08 13.41 -4.02
CA LYS A 231 8.35 12.42 -4.82
C LYS A 231 6.99 12.15 -4.23
N LEU A 232 5.94 12.67 -4.85
CA LEU A 232 4.57 12.47 -4.40
C LEU A 232 4.13 11.02 -4.65
N HIS A 233 3.58 10.38 -3.63
CA HIS A 233 3.00 9.04 -3.69
C HIS A 233 2.09 8.81 -2.48
N ALA A 234 1.15 7.88 -2.58
CA ALA A 234 0.16 7.64 -1.51
C ALA A 234 0.77 7.37 -0.12
N ARG A 235 1.98 6.79 -0.06
CA ARG A 235 2.66 6.56 1.22
C ARG A 235 3.14 7.88 1.85
N LEU A 236 3.59 8.85 1.03
CA LEU A 236 3.95 10.19 1.50
C LEU A 236 2.73 10.89 2.11
N PHE A 237 1.59 10.91 1.38
CA PHE A 237 0.33 11.44 1.90
C PHE A 237 -0.08 10.77 3.21
N ARG A 238 0.07 9.44 3.30
CA ARG A 238 -0.23 8.72 4.53
C ARG A 238 0.70 9.09 5.70
N HIS A 239 1.98 9.34 5.44
CA HIS A 239 2.91 9.85 6.46
C HIS A 239 2.53 11.28 6.87
N THR A 240 2.11 12.10 5.92
CA THR A 240 1.60 13.46 6.17
C THR A 240 0.34 13.41 7.04
N ALA A 241 -0.67 12.63 6.66
CA ALA A 241 -1.88 12.42 7.46
C ALA A 241 -1.55 11.93 8.87
N ALA A 242 -0.67 10.92 8.98
CA ALA A 242 -0.23 10.40 10.27
C ALA A 242 0.41 11.47 11.15
N THR A 243 1.33 12.25 10.59
CA THR A 243 2.05 13.30 11.31
C THR A 243 1.10 14.39 11.79
N GLN A 244 0.20 14.86 10.93
CA GLN A 244 -0.73 15.93 11.28
C GLN A 244 -1.80 15.44 12.27
N LEU A 245 -2.37 14.26 12.05
CA LEU A 245 -3.36 13.70 12.97
C LEU A 245 -2.75 13.42 14.36
N ASN A 246 -1.50 12.93 14.41
CA ASN A 246 -0.81 12.69 15.67
C ASN A 246 -0.58 13.97 16.49
N LYS A 247 -0.41 15.12 15.85
CA LYS A 247 -0.28 16.42 16.53
C LYS A 247 -1.57 16.84 17.24
N VAL A 248 -2.72 16.47 16.72
CA VAL A 248 -4.03 16.92 17.26
C VAL A 248 -4.74 15.86 18.10
N ALA A 249 -4.54 14.58 17.81
CA ALA A 249 -5.29 13.48 18.42
C ALA A 249 -4.40 12.43 19.13
N GLY A 250 -3.08 12.58 19.04
CA GLY A 250 -2.15 11.65 19.65
C GLY A 250 -2.00 10.31 18.89
N ILE A 251 -1.07 9.49 19.37
CA ILE A 251 -0.62 8.30 18.65
C ILE A 251 -1.67 7.19 18.59
N GLU A 252 -2.49 7.04 19.62
CA GLU A 252 -3.49 5.96 19.70
C GLU A 252 -4.60 6.16 18.68
N ILE A 253 -5.18 7.34 18.63
CA ILE A 253 -6.19 7.71 17.64
C ILE A 253 -5.63 7.63 16.22
N THR A 254 -4.42 8.15 16.01
CA THR A 254 -3.74 8.08 14.71
C THR A 254 -3.55 6.63 14.24
N GLN A 255 -3.13 5.72 15.12
CA GLN A 255 -2.97 4.30 14.77
C GLN A 255 -4.29 3.65 14.40
N GLN A 256 -5.37 4.01 15.08
CA GLN A 256 -6.71 3.49 14.82
C GLN A 256 -7.25 4.01 13.48
N VAL A 257 -7.19 5.33 13.24
CA VAL A 257 -7.62 5.95 11.98
C VAL A 257 -6.82 5.41 10.79
N LEU A 258 -5.52 5.13 10.96
CA LEU A 258 -4.70 4.60 9.88
C LEU A 258 -4.77 3.07 9.75
N GLY A 259 -5.34 2.35 10.70
CA GLY A 259 -5.39 0.88 10.70
C GLY A 259 -4.00 0.25 10.78
N HIS A 260 -3.14 0.71 11.71
CA HIS A 260 -1.81 0.15 11.90
C HIS A 260 -1.86 -1.12 12.77
N SER A 261 -1.65 -2.29 12.16
CA SER A 261 -1.85 -3.61 12.77
C SER A 261 -0.80 -4.04 13.83
N ARG A 262 0.28 -3.30 14.09
CA ARG A 262 1.38 -3.79 14.95
C ARG A 262 1.15 -3.75 16.45
N ARG A 263 0.12 -3.11 16.98
CA ARG A 263 -0.32 -3.23 18.39
C ARG A 263 -1.57 -4.10 18.58
N ALA A 264 -2.00 -4.82 17.54
CA ALA A 264 -3.23 -5.62 17.53
C ALA A 264 -3.19 -6.89 18.40
N ASN A 265 -2.06 -7.25 19.00
CA ASN A 265 -1.99 -8.48 19.82
C ASN A 265 -2.53 -8.31 21.26
N THR A 266 -2.85 -7.09 21.72
CA THR A 266 -3.30 -6.88 23.09
C THR A 266 -4.72 -6.31 23.22
N ARG A 267 -5.33 -5.79 22.16
CA ARG A 267 -6.70 -5.23 22.22
C ARG A 267 -7.59 -5.80 21.12
N LYS A 268 -8.04 -7.02 21.30
CA LYS A 268 -8.97 -7.72 20.40
C LYS A 268 -10.34 -7.02 20.20
N TYR A 269 -10.63 -5.92 20.87
CA TYR A 269 -11.98 -5.32 20.90
C TYR A 269 -12.06 -3.80 21.01
N ALA A 270 -11.02 -3.07 20.68
CA ALA A 270 -11.19 -1.62 20.53
C ALA A 270 -11.70 -1.31 19.11
N HIS A 271 -12.94 -1.66 18.84
CA HIS A 271 -13.67 -1.02 17.76
C HIS A 271 -13.85 0.43 18.19
N LEU A 272 -13.09 1.36 17.57
CA LEU A 272 -13.47 2.76 17.70
C LEU A 272 -14.86 2.91 17.09
N ASN A 273 -15.79 3.32 17.94
CA ASN A 273 -17.00 3.92 17.41
C ASN A 273 -16.57 5.14 16.58
N PRO A 274 -17.00 5.27 15.32
CA PRO A 274 -16.72 6.45 14.49
C PRO A 274 -16.94 7.76 15.24
N ASP A 275 -17.94 7.84 16.11
CA ASP A 275 -18.25 9.03 16.92
C ASP A 275 -17.10 9.46 17.84
N GLN A 276 -16.26 8.53 18.30
CA GLN A 276 -15.15 8.83 19.21
C GLN A 276 -14.03 9.66 18.56
N TYR A 277 -13.87 9.59 17.23
CA TYR A 277 -12.85 10.36 16.53
C TYR A 277 -13.40 11.39 15.52
N ALA A 278 -14.72 11.46 15.34
CA ALA A 278 -15.36 12.45 14.46
C ALA A 278 -14.95 13.89 14.80
N GLY A 279 -14.87 14.21 16.12
CA GLY A 279 -14.40 15.51 16.59
C GLY A 279 -12.97 15.83 16.18
N TYR A 280 -12.06 14.82 16.23
CA TYR A 280 -10.67 14.98 15.82
C TYR A 280 -10.53 15.15 14.30
N MET A 281 -11.38 14.48 13.51
CA MET A 281 -11.40 14.68 12.05
C MET A 281 -11.80 16.10 11.67
N LYS A 282 -12.74 16.71 12.40
CA LYS A 282 -13.09 18.13 12.23
C LYS A 282 -11.93 19.08 12.56
N GLN A 283 -11.06 18.69 13.47
CA GLN A 283 -9.87 19.47 13.87
C GLN A 283 -8.63 19.17 13.00
N HIS A 284 -8.74 18.29 12.00
CA HIS A 284 -7.61 17.97 11.12
C HIS A 284 -7.08 19.26 10.47
N PRO A 285 -5.76 19.54 10.51
CA PRO A 285 -5.21 20.83 10.05
C PRO A 285 -5.60 21.21 8.63
N PHE A 286 -5.80 20.23 7.75
CA PHE A 286 -6.21 20.46 6.36
C PHE A 286 -7.72 20.68 6.18
N MET A 287 -8.52 20.51 7.23
CA MET A 287 -9.98 20.66 7.19
C MET A 287 -10.47 21.94 7.90
N ARG A 288 -9.59 22.64 8.59
CA ARG A 288 -9.94 23.94 9.17
C ARG A 288 -10.10 24.97 8.06
N LYS A 289 -11.29 25.56 7.92
CA LYS A 289 -11.45 26.81 7.19
C LYS A 289 -10.60 27.85 7.91
N GLU A 290 -9.82 28.62 7.19
CA GLU A 290 -9.19 29.80 7.77
C GLU A 290 -10.34 30.68 8.29
N ALA A 291 -10.28 31.05 9.56
CA ALA A 291 -11.11 32.13 10.06
C ALA A 291 -10.67 33.39 9.31
N SER A 292 -11.55 33.84 8.41
CA SER A 292 -11.43 35.13 7.73
C SER A 292 -11.54 36.26 8.74
#